data_eb98077c213385bff5b0c9d9c6b1be38
#
_entry.id   eb98077c213385bff5b0c9d9c6b1be38
#
_cell.length_a   1.000
_cell.length_b   1.000
_cell.length_c   1.000
_cell.angle_alpha   90.00
_cell.angle_beta   90.00
_cell.angle_gamma   90.00
#
_symmetry.space_group_name_H-M   'P 1'
#
loop_
_entity.id
_entity.type
_entity.pdbx_description
1 polymer ?
#
loop_
_entity_poly.entity_id
_entity_poly.type
_entity_poly.pdbx_seq_one_letter_code
_entity_poly.pdbx_strand_id
1 'polypeptide(L)'
;MEIERKFLVKELPDLTHVKSSEIMQGYVSILPEIRVRKLDEKFYRTEKGEGMVVREEHEWEITKDEGEELFSKIQTNIIEKTRYYLPYGEYTIELDIYKGKFDGLIVAEIEFPTLEAASSFTPPDWFGEDISEKKSTETKF
;
A
#
# COMPACT_ATOMS: atom_id res chain seq x y z
N MET A 1 14.70 -10.69 -1.65
CA MET A 1 14.05 -9.67 -2.48
C MET A 1 12.61 -10.06 -2.72
N GLU A 2 11.71 -9.15 -2.45
CA GLU A 2 10.30 -9.41 -2.68
C GLU A 2 9.83 -8.68 -3.92
N ILE A 3 8.96 -9.33 -4.66
CA ILE A 3 8.46 -8.80 -5.92
C ILE A 3 6.96 -8.67 -5.80
N GLU A 4 6.46 -7.48 -6.04
CA GLU A 4 5.04 -7.16 -5.89
C GLU A 4 4.34 -7.13 -7.22
N ARG A 5 3.12 -7.67 -7.26
CA ARG A 5 2.23 -7.49 -8.41
C ARG A 5 0.97 -6.79 -7.93
N LYS A 6 0.46 -5.89 -8.76
CA LYS A 6 -0.74 -5.10 -8.49
C LYS A 6 -1.77 -5.29 -9.58
N PHE A 7 -3.02 -5.33 -9.16
CA PHE A 7 -4.14 -5.51 -10.09
C PHE A 7 -5.28 -4.58 -9.69
N LEU A 8 -5.98 -4.07 -10.67
CA LEU A 8 -7.29 -3.49 -10.40
C LEU A 8 -8.24 -4.63 -10.07
N VAL A 9 -9.31 -4.33 -9.37
CA VAL A 9 -10.30 -5.33 -8.96
C VAL A 9 -11.58 -5.06 -9.73
N LYS A 10 -12.08 -6.05 -10.45
CA LYS A 10 -13.30 -5.90 -11.23
C LYS A 10 -14.55 -6.30 -10.49
N GLU A 11 -14.43 -7.15 -9.47
CA GLU A 11 -15.55 -7.60 -8.68
C GLU A 11 -15.06 -7.90 -7.26
N LEU A 12 -15.72 -7.34 -6.25
CA LEU A 12 -15.31 -7.56 -4.87
C LEU A 12 -15.61 -9.00 -4.43
N PRO A 13 -14.63 -9.69 -3.82
CA PRO A 13 -14.90 -10.98 -3.20
C PRO A 13 -15.69 -10.78 -1.91
N ASP A 14 -16.12 -11.88 -1.29
CA ASP A 14 -16.77 -11.82 0.00
C ASP A 14 -15.74 -11.41 1.06
N LEU A 15 -15.98 -10.28 1.70
CA LEU A 15 -15.09 -9.72 2.71
C LEU A 15 -15.62 -9.94 4.13
N THR A 16 -16.68 -10.72 4.28
CA THR A 16 -17.23 -11.07 5.60
C THR A 16 -16.18 -11.82 6.41
N HIS A 17 -15.94 -11.35 7.63
CA HIS A 17 -14.96 -11.95 8.56
C HIS A 17 -13.50 -11.88 8.09
N VAL A 18 -13.20 -11.09 7.07
CA VAL A 18 -11.82 -10.88 6.64
C VAL A 18 -11.19 -9.81 7.52
N LYS A 19 -9.96 -10.08 7.97
CA LYS A 19 -9.20 -9.12 8.77
C LYS A 19 -8.92 -7.87 7.95
N SER A 20 -9.03 -6.70 8.56
CA SER A 20 -8.77 -5.44 7.88
C SER A 20 -8.08 -4.44 8.78
N SER A 21 -7.47 -3.43 8.16
CA SER A 21 -6.86 -2.30 8.84
C SER A 21 -7.26 -1.02 8.13
N GLU A 22 -7.43 0.05 8.91
CA GLU A 22 -7.66 1.38 8.36
C GLU A 22 -6.33 2.06 8.18
N ILE A 23 -6.06 2.56 6.98
CA ILE A 23 -4.80 3.20 6.64
C ILE A 23 -5.05 4.63 6.17
N MET A 24 -4.25 5.55 6.71
CA MET A 24 -4.21 6.93 6.28
C MET A 24 -2.75 7.30 6.11
N GLN A 25 -2.37 7.88 4.98
CA GLN A 25 -0.96 8.18 4.73
C GLN A 25 -0.75 9.33 3.77
N GLY A 26 0.43 9.91 3.82
CA GLY A 26 0.83 10.95 2.90
C GLY A 26 2.32 11.23 3.02
N TYR A 27 2.82 12.05 2.11
CA TYR A 27 4.23 12.41 2.07
C TYR A 27 4.45 13.77 2.70
N VAL A 28 5.31 13.81 3.71
CA VAL A 28 5.77 15.04 4.36
C VAL A 28 6.82 15.69 3.46
N SER A 29 7.63 14.88 2.81
CA SER A 29 8.68 15.33 1.90
C SER A 29 8.82 14.32 0.78
N ILE A 30 9.08 14.80 -0.43
CA ILE A 30 9.29 13.94 -1.59
C ILE A 30 10.79 13.69 -1.81
N LEU A 31 11.61 14.68 -1.49
CA LEU A 31 13.07 14.58 -1.66
C LEU A 31 13.75 15.32 -0.51
N PRO A 32 14.28 14.61 0.48
CA PRO A 32 14.21 13.16 0.69
C PRO A 32 12.79 12.68 0.89
N GLU A 33 12.56 11.42 0.59
CA GLU A 33 11.21 10.85 0.70
C GLU A 33 10.90 10.52 2.17
N ILE A 34 9.91 11.18 2.71
CA ILE A 34 9.45 10.97 4.08
C ILE A 34 7.94 10.80 4.05
N ARG A 35 7.47 9.64 4.50
CA ARG A 35 6.06 9.31 4.54
C ARG A 35 5.61 9.10 5.98
N VAL A 36 4.43 9.59 6.30
CA VAL A 36 3.77 9.27 7.57
C VAL A 36 2.56 8.40 7.26
N ARG A 37 2.35 7.38 8.07
CA ARG A 37 1.22 6.46 7.94
C ARG A 37 0.57 6.23 9.28
N LYS A 38 -0.75 6.26 9.30
CA LYS A 38 -1.54 5.78 10.43
C LYS A 38 -2.15 4.46 10.02
N LEU A 39 -1.87 3.42 10.80
CA LEU A 39 -2.43 2.08 10.59
C LEU A 39 -3.21 1.75 11.85
N ASP A 40 -4.54 1.77 11.74
CA ASP A 40 -5.46 1.71 12.89
C ASP A 40 -5.09 2.79 13.90
N GLU A 41 -4.62 2.44 15.08
CA GLU A 41 -4.30 3.42 16.12
C GLU A 41 -2.80 3.75 16.22
N LYS A 42 -1.98 3.18 15.35
CA LYS A 42 -0.52 3.36 15.41
C LYS A 42 -0.02 4.23 14.27
N PHE A 43 1.01 5.00 14.57
CA PHE A 43 1.64 5.89 13.59
C PHE A 43 3.04 5.42 13.27
N TYR A 44 3.42 5.55 12.00
CA TYR A 44 4.72 5.14 11.49
C TYR A 44 5.32 6.23 10.63
N ARG A 45 6.63 6.35 10.71
CA ARG A 45 7.39 7.23 9.84
C ARG A 45 8.27 6.37 8.95
N THR A 46 8.23 6.61 7.65
CA THR A 46 9.05 5.90 6.67
C THR A 46 9.96 6.91 6.00
N GLU A 47 11.25 6.60 5.94
CA GLU A 47 12.23 7.41 5.23
C GLU A 47 12.93 6.53 4.20
N LYS A 48 13.02 7.02 2.98
CA LYS A 48 13.75 6.32 1.92
C LYS A 48 14.95 7.15 1.54
N GLY A 49 16.12 6.52 1.53
CA GLY A 49 17.36 7.18 1.18
C GLY A 49 17.41 7.61 -0.27
N GLU A 50 18.28 8.57 -0.57
CA GLU A 50 18.50 9.08 -1.90
C GLU A 50 19.44 8.15 -2.66
N GLY A 51 18.97 7.00 -3.07
CA GLY A 51 19.75 6.06 -3.85
C GLY A 51 19.26 6.04 -5.28
N MET A 52 20.16 5.81 -6.20
CA MET A 52 19.81 5.70 -7.61
C MET A 52 19.37 4.28 -7.96
N VAL A 53 20.07 3.31 -7.45
CA VAL A 53 19.85 1.89 -7.79
C VAL A 53 19.33 1.12 -6.59
N VAL A 54 19.98 1.30 -5.44
CA VAL A 54 19.58 0.66 -4.19
C VAL A 54 19.24 1.76 -3.21
N ARG A 55 18.02 1.73 -2.69
CA ARG A 55 17.56 2.73 -1.74
C ARG A 55 17.30 2.05 -0.41
N GLU A 56 17.84 2.60 0.65
CA GLU A 56 17.53 2.15 1.99
C GLU A 56 16.18 2.68 2.40
N GLU A 57 15.38 1.83 3.00
CA GLU A 57 14.09 2.20 3.56
C GLU A 57 14.10 1.89 5.04
N HIS A 58 13.78 2.91 5.83
CA HIS A 58 13.67 2.78 7.27
C HIS A 58 12.27 3.14 7.70
N GLU A 59 11.62 2.27 8.43
CA GLU A 59 10.29 2.52 8.96
C GLU A 59 10.28 2.21 10.45
N TRP A 60 9.71 3.12 11.25
CA TRP A 60 9.58 2.90 12.69
C TRP A 60 8.30 3.52 13.20
N GLU A 61 7.84 2.98 14.31
CA GLU A 61 6.65 3.50 14.98
C GLU A 61 7.00 4.80 15.70
N ILE A 62 6.09 5.76 15.62
CA ILE A 62 6.24 7.04 16.31
C ILE A 62 5.03 7.25 17.23
N THR A 63 5.13 8.26 18.10
CA THR A 63 4.01 8.56 18.99
C THR A 63 2.86 9.21 18.25
N LYS A 64 1.68 9.20 18.88
CA LYS A 64 0.51 9.86 18.32
C LYS A 64 0.77 11.34 18.07
N ASP A 65 1.41 12.02 19.03
CA ASP A 65 1.70 13.44 18.90
C ASP A 65 2.64 13.71 17.72
N GLU A 66 3.70 12.93 17.58
CA GLU A 66 4.60 13.04 16.44
C GLU A 66 3.88 12.78 15.14
N GLY A 67 3.01 11.75 15.13
CA GLY A 67 2.24 11.39 13.94
C GLY A 67 1.31 12.51 13.51
N GLU A 68 0.57 13.09 14.44
CA GLU A 68 -0.35 14.18 14.15
C GLU A 68 0.40 15.42 13.65
N GLU A 69 1.55 15.71 14.22
CA GLU A 69 2.38 16.81 13.76
C GLU A 69 2.82 16.58 12.31
N LEU A 70 3.28 15.37 11.99
CA LEU A 70 3.71 15.05 10.63
C LEU A 70 2.55 15.12 9.65
N PHE A 71 1.35 14.66 10.03
CA PHE A 71 0.18 14.76 9.16
C PHE A 71 -0.16 16.20 8.81
N SER A 72 0.06 17.13 9.74
CA SER A 72 -0.17 18.56 9.47
C SER A 72 0.79 19.12 8.43
N LYS A 73 1.89 18.45 8.16
CA LYS A 73 2.92 18.88 7.21
C LYS A 73 2.88 18.15 5.87
N ILE A 74 1.88 17.32 5.66
CA ILE A 74 1.76 16.57 4.41
C ILE A 74 1.59 17.52 3.23
N GLN A 75 2.40 17.31 2.19
CA GLN A 75 2.41 18.16 0.99
C GLN A 75 1.67 17.52 -0.18
N THR A 76 1.34 16.25 -0.09
CA THR A 76 0.59 15.53 -1.12
C THR A 76 -0.85 15.34 -0.65
N ASN A 77 -1.67 14.70 -1.49
CA ASN A 77 -3.00 14.28 -1.06
C ASN A 77 -2.86 13.21 0.01
N ILE A 78 -3.73 13.28 1.01
CA ILE A 78 -3.80 12.23 2.02
C ILE A 78 -4.56 11.07 1.42
N ILE A 79 -3.98 9.88 1.48
CA ILE A 79 -4.59 8.64 1.01
C ILE A 79 -5.28 7.99 2.19
N GLU A 80 -6.55 7.67 2.02
CA GLU A 80 -7.34 6.92 3.01
C GLU A 80 -7.84 5.66 2.37
N LYS A 81 -7.65 4.53 3.03
CA LYS A 81 -8.10 3.25 2.51
C LYS A 81 -8.29 2.23 3.62
N THR A 82 -9.12 1.24 3.33
CA THR A 82 -9.25 0.05 4.17
C THR A 82 -8.51 -1.07 3.47
N ARG A 83 -7.57 -1.70 4.15
CA ARG A 83 -6.82 -2.83 3.62
C ARG A 83 -7.36 -4.11 4.21
N TYR A 84 -7.78 -5.02 3.34
CA TYR A 84 -8.22 -6.36 3.73
C TYR A 84 -7.11 -7.35 3.45
N TYR A 85 -6.92 -8.30 4.36
CA TYR A 85 -5.86 -9.30 4.24
C TYR A 85 -6.51 -10.65 3.95
N LEU A 86 -6.46 -11.07 2.67
CA LEU A 86 -7.11 -12.31 2.22
C LEU A 86 -6.06 -13.40 2.04
N PRO A 87 -6.16 -14.50 2.79
CA PRO A 87 -5.31 -15.66 2.51
C PRO A 87 -5.59 -16.20 1.12
N TYR A 88 -4.56 -16.51 0.37
CA TYR A 88 -4.69 -17.09 -0.96
C TYR A 88 -3.55 -18.08 -1.18
N GLY A 89 -3.81 -19.37 -0.87
CA GLY A 89 -2.76 -20.36 -0.86
C GLY A 89 -1.70 -20.01 0.20
N GLU A 90 -0.46 -19.96 -0.22
CA GLU A 90 0.64 -19.59 0.67
C GLU A 90 0.89 -18.07 0.73
N TYR A 91 0.11 -17.31 -0.04
CA TYR A 91 0.25 -15.86 -0.11
C TYR A 91 -0.87 -15.15 0.61
N THR A 92 -0.70 -13.85 0.79
CA THR A 92 -1.76 -12.98 1.28
C THR A 92 -2.03 -11.91 0.23
N ILE A 93 -3.30 -11.79 -0.16
CA ILE A 93 -3.72 -10.70 -1.03
C ILE A 93 -4.05 -9.50 -0.13
N GLU A 94 -3.40 -8.37 -0.37
CA GLU A 94 -3.76 -7.12 0.27
C GLU A 94 -4.71 -6.38 -0.65
N LEU A 95 -5.98 -6.31 -0.25
CA LEU A 95 -7.02 -5.65 -1.03
C LEU A 95 -7.29 -4.28 -0.43
N ASP A 96 -6.99 -3.23 -1.17
CA ASP A 96 -7.16 -1.86 -0.71
C ASP A 96 -8.39 -1.23 -1.36
N ILE A 97 -9.34 -0.83 -0.53
CA ILE A 97 -10.52 -0.08 -0.96
C ILE A 97 -10.29 1.36 -0.55
N TYR A 98 -10.11 2.23 -1.53
CA TYR A 98 -9.80 3.64 -1.28
C TYR A 98 -11.05 4.43 -0.95
N LYS A 99 -10.88 5.46 -0.15
CA LYS A 99 -11.95 6.36 0.31
C LYS A 99 -11.60 7.80 -0.03
N GLY A 100 -12.50 8.71 0.27
CA GLY A 100 -12.25 10.12 0.12
C GLY A 100 -12.00 10.50 -1.33
N LYS A 101 -10.88 11.17 -1.58
CA LYS A 101 -10.55 11.69 -2.91
C LYS A 101 -10.40 10.59 -3.95
N PHE A 102 -10.02 9.40 -3.55
CA PHE A 102 -9.80 8.27 -4.46
C PHE A 102 -10.91 7.22 -4.35
N ASP A 103 -12.07 7.62 -3.86
CA ASP A 103 -13.22 6.73 -3.76
C ASP A 103 -13.52 6.09 -5.11
N GLY A 104 -13.77 4.79 -5.09
CA GLY A 104 -14.00 4.01 -6.30
C GLY A 104 -12.77 3.24 -6.79
N LEU A 105 -11.58 3.57 -6.30
CA LEU A 105 -10.37 2.81 -6.64
C LEU A 105 -10.27 1.60 -5.73
N ILE A 106 -10.07 0.43 -6.30
CA ILE A 106 -9.87 -0.82 -5.56
C ILE A 106 -8.69 -1.55 -6.20
N VAL A 107 -7.68 -1.83 -5.38
CA VAL A 107 -6.42 -2.43 -5.84
C VAL A 107 -6.09 -3.66 -5.01
N ALA A 108 -5.63 -4.71 -5.67
CA ALA A 108 -5.14 -5.92 -5.00
C ALA A 108 -3.64 -6.03 -5.23
N GLU A 109 -2.90 -6.31 -4.15
CA GLU A 109 -1.46 -6.49 -4.21
C GLU A 109 -1.07 -7.83 -3.64
N ILE A 110 -0.04 -8.44 -4.22
CA ILE A 110 0.55 -9.68 -3.72
C ILE A 110 2.07 -9.56 -3.81
N GLU A 111 2.76 -9.99 -2.75
CA GLU A 111 4.22 -10.06 -2.75
C GLU A 111 4.68 -11.50 -2.95
N PHE A 112 5.71 -11.66 -3.77
CA PHE A 112 6.28 -12.96 -4.10
C PHE A 112 7.77 -12.97 -3.74
N PRO A 113 8.29 -14.12 -3.28
CA PRO A 113 9.70 -14.19 -2.91
C PRO A 113 10.65 -14.22 -4.11
N THR A 114 10.16 -14.61 -5.29
CA THR A 114 10.99 -14.73 -6.49
C THR A 114 10.26 -14.25 -7.73
N LEU A 115 11.01 -13.93 -8.78
CA LEU A 115 10.42 -13.60 -10.09
C LEU A 115 9.65 -14.77 -10.66
N GLU A 116 10.14 -15.98 -10.46
CA GLU A 116 9.46 -17.18 -10.94
C GLU A 116 8.08 -17.34 -10.31
N ALA A 117 8.00 -17.17 -9.00
CA ALA A 117 6.72 -17.25 -8.29
C ALA A 117 5.75 -16.18 -8.79
N ALA A 118 6.23 -14.96 -8.99
CA ALA A 118 5.41 -13.87 -9.50
C ALA A 118 4.91 -14.16 -10.92
N SER A 119 5.78 -14.68 -11.77
CA SER A 119 5.44 -14.96 -13.18
C SER A 119 4.48 -16.12 -13.33
N SER A 120 4.53 -17.09 -12.44
CA SER A 120 3.67 -18.28 -12.52
C SER A 120 2.35 -18.10 -11.80
N PHE A 121 2.14 -16.99 -11.16
CA PHE A 121 0.90 -16.72 -10.43
C PHE A 121 -0.29 -16.57 -11.38
N THR A 122 -1.37 -17.28 -11.09
CA THR A 122 -2.61 -17.17 -11.85
C THR A 122 -3.59 -16.34 -11.02
N PRO A 123 -3.95 -15.13 -11.49
CA PRO A 123 -4.88 -14.29 -10.75
C PRO A 123 -6.27 -14.94 -10.63
N PRO A 124 -6.95 -14.74 -9.50
CA PRO A 124 -8.33 -15.17 -9.38
C PRO A 124 -9.25 -14.39 -10.33
N ASP A 125 -10.43 -14.93 -10.58
CA ASP A 125 -11.36 -14.34 -11.56
C ASP A 125 -11.82 -12.93 -11.23
N TRP A 126 -11.76 -12.55 -9.97
CA TRP A 126 -12.22 -11.22 -9.57
C TRP A 126 -11.15 -10.12 -9.72
N PHE A 127 -9.91 -10.49 -10.08
CA PHE A 127 -8.89 -9.51 -10.45
C PHE A 127 -9.19 -8.95 -11.84
N GLY A 128 -8.89 -7.68 -12.02
CA GLY A 128 -8.98 -7.01 -13.30
C GLY A 128 -7.62 -6.80 -13.92
N GLU A 129 -7.40 -5.63 -14.48
CA GLU A 129 -6.18 -5.30 -15.20
C GLU A 129 -4.94 -5.39 -14.30
N ASP A 130 -3.88 -5.99 -14.82
CA ASP A 130 -2.58 -6.02 -14.18
C ASP A 130 -1.92 -4.64 -14.35
N ILE A 131 -1.66 -3.97 -13.25
CA ILE A 131 -1.05 -2.64 -13.25
C ILE A 131 0.31 -2.64 -12.55
N SER A 132 0.94 -3.81 -12.45
CA SER A 132 2.18 -4.00 -11.68
C SER A 132 3.32 -3.09 -12.11
N GLU A 133 3.39 -2.75 -13.39
CA GLU A 133 4.46 -1.91 -13.93
C GLU A 133 4.06 -0.44 -14.05
N LYS A 134 2.84 -0.09 -13.66
CA LYS A 134 2.35 1.28 -13.77
C LYS A 134 2.63 2.03 -12.47
N LYS A 135 3.74 2.73 -12.43
CA LYS A 135 4.16 3.46 -11.23
C LYS A 135 3.18 4.56 -10.81
N SER A 136 2.33 5.01 -11.71
CA SER A 136 1.32 6.01 -11.40
C SER A 136 0.30 5.53 -10.38
N THR A 137 0.24 4.23 -10.08
CA THR A 137 -0.63 3.70 -9.04
C THR A 137 0.04 3.62 -7.68
N GLU A 138 1.31 4.02 -7.60
CA GLU A 138 1.96 4.15 -6.31
C GLU A 138 1.33 5.33 -5.56
N THR A 139 1.52 5.35 -4.26
CA THR A 139 0.80 6.24 -3.35
C THR A 139 1.31 7.68 -3.32
N LYS A 140 1.95 8.13 -4.37
CA LYS A 140 2.51 9.49 -4.46
C LYS A 140 1.60 10.49 -5.17
N PHE A 141 0.36 10.17 -5.30
CA PHE A 141 -0.58 11.06 -5.96
C PHE A 141 -0.56 12.47 -5.44
#